data_6fc316d0d50aab48d3ce94a5dbc35887
#
_entry.id   6fc316d0d50aab48d3ce94a5dbc35887
#
_cell.length_a   1.000
_cell.length_b   1.000
_cell.length_c   1.000
_cell.angle_alpha   90.00
_cell.angle_beta   90.00
_cell.angle_gamma   90.00
#
_symmetry.space_group_name_H-M   'P 1'
#
loop_
_entity.id
_entity.type
_entity.pdbx_description
1 polymer ?
#
loop_
_entity_poly.entity_id
_entity_poly.type
_entity_poly.pdbx_seq_one_letter_code
_entity_poly.pdbx_strand_id
1 'polypeptide(L)'
;MTSDRNDCPDSSNHFKKQKETDNLYWIQHRAFNDVDIQRIINSEKNDEWLLERLYFFMNKANEESGWRYEIKGEQIQLHNYRVGNQYRWHRDGLASHNSVVKKTDSPIFNMTRKLSMTILLNDPSEFMGGEFMMKDHNINNFNIPLFKGSVLVFPSWQSHSVYIVKQGERHSLPVFFYGYPFK
;
A
#
# COMPACT_ATOMS: atom_id res chain seq x y z
N MET A 1 28.59 3.71 47.61
CA MET A 1 28.13 4.69 46.60
C MET A 1 28.40 4.10 45.22
N THR A 2 27.47 3.39 44.70
CA THR A 2 27.54 2.77 43.38
C THR A 2 26.65 3.58 42.43
N SER A 3 27.26 4.16 41.41
CA SER A 3 26.56 4.97 40.42
C SER A 3 25.94 4.04 39.37
N ASP A 4 24.63 3.96 39.34
CA ASP A 4 23.86 3.36 38.27
C ASP A 4 24.01 4.22 37.01
N ARG A 5 24.67 3.67 35.99
CA ARG A 5 24.61 4.24 34.62
C ARG A 5 23.37 3.70 33.95
N ASN A 6 22.39 4.57 33.75
CA ASN A 6 21.26 4.33 32.88
C ASN A 6 21.76 4.19 31.45
N ASP A 7 21.80 2.98 30.93
CA ASP A 7 21.99 2.71 29.52
C ASP A 7 20.76 3.20 28.75
N CYS A 8 20.93 4.31 28.04
CA CYS A 8 19.98 4.80 27.08
C CYS A 8 19.97 3.82 25.88
N PRO A 9 18.81 3.31 25.40
CA PRO A 9 18.78 2.41 24.27
C PRO A 9 19.34 3.12 23.04
N ASP A 10 20.27 2.45 22.38
CA ASP A 10 21.02 2.91 21.21
C ASP A 10 20.09 3.36 20.08
N SER A 11 19.93 4.67 19.93
CA SER A 11 19.16 5.31 18.87
C SER A 11 19.73 5.06 17.46
N SER A 12 20.97 4.60 17.36
CA SER A 12 21.66 4.34 16.08
C SER A 12 21.06 3.16 15.31
N ASN A 13 20.49 2.17 16.00
CA ASN A 13 19.84 1.02 15.37
C ASN A 13 18.45 1.36 14.77
N HIS A 14 17.76 2.34 15.33
CA HIS A 14 16.47 2.79 14.80
C HIS A 14 16.63 3.55 13.48
N PHE A 15 17.65 4.43 13.40
CA PHE A 15 17.99 5.16 12.16
C PHE A 15 18.54 4.26 11.04
N LYS A 16 19.32 3.22 11.38
CA LYS A 16 19.81 2.25 10.38
C LYS A 16 18.67 1.41 9.78
N LYS A 17 17.70 0.96 10.61
CA LYS A 17 16.57 0.17 10.15
C LYS A 17 15.62 0.99 9.26
N GLN A 18 15.49 2.28 9.52
CA GLN A 18 14.69 3.20 8.70
C GLN A 18 15.32 3.42 7.32
N LYS A 19 16.65 3.50 7.23
CA LYS A 19 17.38 3.69 5.98
C LYS A 19 17.33 2.49 5.03
N GLU A 20 17.17 1.28 5.54
CA GLU A 20 17.04 0.04 4.74
C GLU A 20 15.63 -0.14 4.15
N THR A 21 14.60 0.53 4.69
CA THR A 21 13.23 0.52 4.16
C THR A 21 12.88 1.78 3.37
N ASP A 22 13.79 2.76 3.32
CA ASP A 22 13.64 4.09 2.73
C ASP A 22 13.33 3.98 1.28
N ASN A 23 12.55 3.54 0.60
CA ASN A 23 12.08 3.48 -0.78
C ASN A 23 11.26 2.23 -1.10
N LEU A 24 10.99 1.35 -0.10
CA LEU A 24 10.13 0.19 -0.33
C LEU A 24 8.66 0.57 -0.34
N TYR A 25 8.29 1.53 0.49
CA TYR A 25 6.93 2.04 0.61
C TYR A 25 6.89 3.45 1.24
N TRP A 26 5.77 4.10 1.05
CA TRP A 26 5.38 5.35 1.71
C TRP A 26 4.08 5.13 2.45
N ILE A 27 3.93 5.68 3.66
CA ILE A 27 2.73 5.51 4.48
C ILE A 27 2.31 6.83 5.14
N GLN A 28 1.01 7.08 5.14
CA GLN A 28 0.38 8.12 5.95
C GLN A 28 -0.77 7.52 6.73
N HIS A 29 -0.61 7.47 8.06
CA HIS A 29 -1.66 7.02 8.95
C HIS A 29 -2.77 8.06 9.07
N ARG A 30 -4.03 7.59 9.24
CA ARG A 30 -5.21 8.44 9.41
C ARG A 30 -5.35 9.52 8.32
N ALA A 31 -4.97 9.19 7.11
CA ALA A 31 -5.09 10.07 5.94
C ALA A 31 -6.56 10.35 5.57
N PHE A 32 -7.45 9.40 5.91
CA PHE A 32 -8.90 9.49 5.79
C PHE A 32 -9.54 9.32 7.17
N ASN A 33 -10.47 10.21 7.52
CA ASN A 33 -11.27 10.12 8.74
C ASN A 33 -12.52 9.24 8.52
N ASP A 34 -13.36 9.07 9.54
CA ASP A 34 -14.54 8.20 9.46
C ASP A 34 -15.57 8.67 8.43
N VAL A 35 -15.74 9.98 8.26
CA VAL A 35 -16.65 10.55 7.25
C VAL A 35 -16.13 10.26 5.85
N ASP A 36 -14.82 10.43 5.64
CA ASP A 36 -14.16 10.09 4.38
C ASP A 36 -14.32 8.60 4.05
N ILE A 37 -14.11 7.72 5.03
CA ILE A 37 -14.25 6.26 4.85
C ILE A 37 -15.68 5.89 4.48
N GLN A 38 -16.70 6.46 5.12
CA GLN A 38 -18.09 6.23 4.75
C GLN A 38 -18.37 6.73 3.33
N ARG A 39 -17.83 7.86 2.94
CA ARG A 39 -17.94 8.36 1.57
C ARG A 39 -17.29 7.40 0.58
N ILE A 40 -16.08 6.91 0.86
CA ILE A 40 -15.38 5.91 0.01
C ILE A 40 -16.23 4.65 -0.18
N ILE A 41 -16.81 4.11 0.91
CA ILE A 41 -17.62 2.87 0.85
C ILE A 41 -18.87 3.07 0.00
N ASN A 42 -19.48 4.25 0.03
CA ASN A 42 -20.71 4.59 -0.67
C ASN A 42 -20.48 5.23 -2.05
N SER A 43 -19.23 5.56 -2.41
CA SER A 43 -18.92 6.23 -3.67
C SER A 43 -18.88 5.27 -4.85
N GLU A 44 -19.21 5.81 -6.03
CA GLU A 44 -18.90 5.16 -7.29
C GLU A 44 -17.39 5.27 -7.58
N LYS A 45 -16.85 4.35 -8.38
CA LYS A 45 -15.41 4.32 -8.72
C LYS A 45 -14.90 5.59 -9.43
N ASN A 46 -15.80 6.37 -10.00
CA ASN A 46 -15.51 7.61 -10.73
C ASN A 46 -15.86 8.86 -9.91
N ASP A 47 -16.03 8.75 -8.59
CA ASP A 47 -16.23 9.91 -7.71
C ASP A 47 -15.00 10.83 -7.81
N GLU A 48 -15.20 12.05 -8.32
CA GLU A 48 -14.13 13.02 -8.58
C GLU A 48 -13.35 13.36 -7.31
N TRP A 49 -14.03 13.53 -6.18
CA TRP A 49 -13.39 13.76 -4.88
C TRP A 49 -12.48 12.60 -4.49
N LEU A 50 -12.93 11.35 -4.70
CA LEU A 50 -12.11 10.18 -4.40
C LEU A 50 -10.86 10.16 -5.29
N LEU A 51 -11.03 10.37 -6.58
CA LEU A 51 -9.92 10.42 -7.54
C LEU A 51 -8.90 11.50 -7.17
N GLU A 52 -9.34 12.73 -6.87
CA GLU A 52 -8.47 13.83 -6.43
C GLU A 52 -7.65 13.45 -5.19
N ARG A 53 -8.28 12.82 -4.18
CA ARG A 53 -7.60 12.38 -2.96
C ARG A 53 -6.58 11.26 -3.24
N LEU A 54 -6.94 10.28 -4.08
CA LEU A 54 -6.04 9.19 -4.46
C LEU A 54 -4.81 9.72 -5.20
N TYR A 55 -5.00 10.61 -6.17
CA TYR A 55 -3.89 11.24 -6.90
C TYR A 55 -3.05 12.15 -6.01
N PHE A 56 -3.65 12.87 -5.07
CA PHE A 56 -2.91 13.65 -4.09
C PHE A 56 -1.92 12.78 -3.30
N PHE A 57 -2.38 11.67 -2.70
CA PHE A 57 -1.50 10.78 -1.94
C PHE A 57 -0.50 10.03 -2.83
N MET A 58 -0.91 9.62 -4.01
CA MET A 58 -0.01 8.97 -4.97
C MET A 58 1.13 9.91 -5.39
N ASN A 59 0.83 11.16 -5.76
CA ASN A 59 1.84 12.14 -6.17
C ASN A 59 2.79 12.45 -5.02
N LYS A 60 2.24 12.67 -3.81
CA LYS A 60 3.03 12.91 -2.60
C LYS A 60 4.00 11.76 -2.32
N ALA A 61 3.51 10.52 -2.34
CA ALA A 61 4.34 9.33 -2.15
C ALA A 61 5.42 9.19 -3.23
N ASN A 62 5.05 9.40 -4.50
CA ASN A 62 5.93 9.29 -5.65
C ASN A 62 7.08 10.30 -5.60
N GLU A 63 6.80 11.53 -5.13
CA GLU A 63 7.79 12.59 -4.97
C GLU A 63 8.68 12.36 -3.74
N GLU A 64 8.07 12.18 -2.55
CA GLU A 64 8.79 12.04 -1.27
C GLU A 64 9.68 10.79 -1.23
N SER A 65 9.28 9.70 -1.90
CA SER A 65 10.08 8.49 -2.03
C SER A 65 11.07 8.51 -3.19
N GLY A 66 11.07 9.56 -4.00
CA GLY A 66 11.99 9.71 -5.13
C GLY A 66 11.75 8.74 -6.29
N TRP A 67 10.58 8.07 -6.36
CA TRP A 67 10.29 7.10 -7.44
C TRP A 67 10.11 7.77 -8.81
N ARG A 68 9.45 8.95 -8.83
CA ARG A 68 9.30 9.80 -10.02
C ARG A 68 8.68 9.11 -11.23
N TYR A 69 7.75 8.16 -10.99
CA TYR A 69 7.03 7.49 -12.08
C TYR A 69 6.02 8.43 -12.73
N GLU A 70 5.97 8.39 -14.06
CA GLU A 70 4.92 9.05 -14.83
C GLU A 70 3.66 8.17 -14.82
N ILE A 71 2.58 8.70 -14.23
CA ILE A 71 1.29 8.01 -14.11
C ILE A 71 0.31 8.55 -15.15
N LYS A 72 -0.41 7.65 -15.80
CA LYS A 72 -1.35 7.94 -16.91
C LYS A 72 -2.78 7.46 -16.65
N GLY A 73 -2.99 6.66 -15.61
CA GLY A 73 -4.31 6.15 -15.27
C GLY A 73 -4.28 5.28 -14.03
N GLU A 74 -5.46 4.90 -13.58
CA GLU A 74 -5.63 4.10 -12.36
C GLU A 74 -6.70 3.01 -12.54
N GLN A 75 -6.72 2.09 -11.60
CA GLN A 75 -7.76 1.10 -11.42
C GLN A 75 -8.05 0.94 -9.93
N ILE A 76 -9.30 1.19 -9.53
CA ILE A 76 -9.76 1.11 -8.14
C ILE A 76 -10.50 -0.22 -7.95
N GLN A 77 -10.23 -0.88 -6.82
CA GLN A 77 -10.92 -2.11 -6.40
C GLN A 77 -11.37 -1.97 -4.95
N LEU A 78 -12.43 -2.69 -4.56
CA LEU A 78 -12.83 -2.86 -3.17
C LEU A 78 -12.64 -4.33 -2.80
N HIS A 79 -11.85 -4.57 -1.75
CA HIS A 79 -11.58 -5.92 -1.28
C HIS A 79 -12.15 -6.14 0.12
N ASN A 80 -12.96 -7.19 0.26
CA ASN A 80 -13.49 -7.67 1.52
C ASN A 80 -12.91 -9.06 1.80
N TYR A 81 -12.07 -9.14 2.82
CA TYR A 81 -11.47 -10.39 3.27
C TYR A 81 -12.28 -10.94 4.44
N ARG A 82 -12.92 -12.07 4.25
CA ARG A 82 -13.63 -12.85 5.28
C ARG A 82 -12.70 -13.88 5.91
N VAL A 83 -13.15 -14.49 7.00
CA VAL A 83 -12.43 -15.60 7.65
C VAL A 83 -12.01 -16.64 6.62
N GLY A 84 -10.73 -17.02 6.66
CA GLY A 84 -10.10 -17.94 5.70
C GLY A 84 -9.55 -17.26 4.45
N ASN A 85 -9.90 -16.02 4.15
CA ASN A 85 -9.34 -15.30 3.01
C ASN A 85 -7.92 -14.79 3.33
N GLN A 86 -7.10 -14.81 2.31
CA GLN A 86 -5.74 -14.27 2.29
C GLN A 86 -5.40 -13.82 0.88
N TYR A 87 -4.36 -13.00 0.75
CA TYR A 87 -3.73 -12.74 -0.54
C TYR A 87 -2.28 -13.22 -0.46
N ARG A 88 -1.95 -14.27 -1.20
CA ARG A 88 -0.61 -14.91 -1.15
C ARG A 88 0.46 -13.94 -1.60
N TRP A 89 1.73 -14.22 -1.31
CA TRP A 89 2.88 -13.46 -1.79
C TRP A 89 2.83 -13.28 -3.29
N HIS A 90 2.84 -12.03 -3.73
CA HIS A 90 2.77 -11.63 -5.14
C HIS A 90 3.41 -10.26 -5.35
N ARG A 91 3.44 -9.85 -6.60
CA ARG A 91 3.76 -8.50 -7.08
C ARG A 91 2.65 -8.06 -7.99
N ASP A 92 2.19 -6.83 -7.87
CA ASP A 92 1.09 -6.30 -8.69
C ASP A 92 1.50 -5.98 -10.11
N GLY A 93 2.76 -5.57 -10.30
CA GLY A 93 3.38 -5.28 -11.56
C GLY A 93 4.72 -6.00 -11.65
N LEU A 94 4.89 -6.81 -12.67
CA LEU A 94 6.18 -7.36 -13.03
C LEU A 94 6.71 -6.63 -14.27
N ALA A 95 8.03 -6.53 -14.36
CA ALA A 95 8.70 -6.20 -15.61
C ALA A 95 8.53 -7.29 -16.70
N SER A 96 7.65 -8.28 -16.48
CA SER A 96 7.33 -9.31 -17.47
C SER A 96 6.34 -8.79 -18.50
N HIS A 97 6.46 -9.27 -19.73
CA HIS A 97 5.57 -8.93 -20.85
C HIS A 97 4.08 -9.17 -20.58
N ASN A 98 3.74 -9.95 -19.55
CA ASN A 98 2.36 -10.24 -19.13
C ASN A 98 1.73 -9.17 -18.23
N SER A 99 2.50 -8.19 -17.77
CA SER A 99 2.01 -7.10 -16.91
C SER A 99 1.43 -5.91 -17.70
N VAL A 100 1.55 -5.93 -19.01
CA VAL A 100 1.02 -4.87 -19.88
C VAL A 100 -0.46 -5.12 -20.16
N VAL A 101 -1.28 -4.10 -20.03
CA VAL A 101 -2.71 -4.17 -20.34
C VAL A 101 -2.88 -4.32 -21.86
N LYS A 102 -3.45 -5.45 -22.29
CA LYS A 102 -3.61 -5.79 -23.72
C LYS A 102 -5.01 -5.47 -24.26
N LYS A 103 -5.95 -5.04 -23.40
CA LYS A 103 -7.30 -4.71 -23.81
C LYS A 103 -7.29 -3.37 -24.56
N THR A 104 -7.53 -3.39 -25.86
CA THR A 104 -7.34 -2.24 -26.78
C THR A 104 -8.28 -1.08 -26.54
N ASP A 105 -9.47 -1.32 -25.98
CA ASP A 105 -10.48 -0.30 -25.62
C ASP A 105 -10.29 0.27 -24.21
N SER A 106 -9.25 -0.17 -23.50
CA SER A 106 -8.94 0.32 -22.17
C SER A 106 -8.15 1.64 -22.24
N PRO A 107 -8.48 2.66 -21.42
CA PRO A 107 -7.71 3.89 -21.31
C PRO A 107 -6.26 3.66 -20.85
N ILE A 108 -5.98 2.52 -20.23
CA ILE A 108 -4.64 2.10 -19.78
C ILE A 108 -4.00 1.06 -20.73
N PHE A 109 -4.45 1.00 -21.99
CA PHE A 109 -3.87 0.10 -22.99
C PHE A 109 -2.37 0.33 -23.15
N ASN A 110 -1.61 -0.74 -23.30
CA ASN A 110 -0.15 -0.75 -23.37
C ASN A 110 0.58 -0.19 -22.13
N MET A 111 -0.12 -0.04 -21.01
CA MET A 111 0.47 0.41 -19.75
C MET A 111 0.72 -0.75 -18.80
N THR A 112 1.61 -0.52 -17.83
CA THR A 112 1.89 -1.44 -16.73
C THR A 112 1.70 -0.73 -15.39
N ARG A 113 1.40 -1.49 -14.34
CA ARG A 113 1.30 -0.95 -12.98
C ARG A 113 2.67 -0.45 -12.51
N LYS A 114 2.71 0.80 -12.06
CA LYS A 114 3.89 1.48 -11.53
C LYS A 114 3.87 1.57 -10.02
N LEU A 115 2.75 2.06 -9.49
CA LEU A 115 2.52 2.19 -8.07
C LEU A 115 1.25 1.45 -7.68
N SER A 116 1.29 0.83 -6.53
CA SER A 116 0.16 0.25 -5.84
C SER A 116 -0.11 1.04 -4.57
N MET A 117 -1.38 1.26 -4.28
CA MET A 117 -1.85 1.89 -3.06
C MET A 117 -2.85 0.97 -2.39
N THR A 118 -2.87 0.96 -1.07
CA THR A 118 -3.96 0.33 -0.31
C THR A 118 -4.39 1.24 0.84
N ILE A 119 -5.71 1.31 1.04
CA ILE A 119 -6.32 2.05 2.15
C ILE A 119 -7.06 1.03 3.01
N LEU A 120 -6.78 1.01 4.33
CA LEU A 120 -7.54 0.19 5.26
C LEU A 120 -8.83 0.93 5.65
N LEU A 121 -10.00 0.29 5.40
CA LEU A 121 -11.30 0.94 5.52
C LEU A 121 -12.00 0.68 6.86
N ASN A 122 -11.57 -0.33 7.63
CA ASN A 122 -12.14 -0.61 8.94
C ASN A 122 -11.06 -0.72 10.02
N ASP A 123 -11.49 -0.69 11.28
CA ASP A 123 -10.57 -0.69 12.41
C ASP A 123 -9.91 -2.06 12.59
N PRO A 124 -8.59 -2.15 12.85
CA PRO A 124 -7.92 -3.42 13.12
C PRO A 124 -8.49 -4.22 14.30
N SER A 125 -9.23 -3.58 15.21
CA SER A 125 -9.93 -4.27 16.31
C SER A 125 -11.14 -5.09 15.83
N GLU A 126 -11.65 -4.85 14.62
CA GLU A 126 -12.79 -5.54 14.05
C GLU A 126 -12.43 -6.91 13.42
N PHE A 127 -11.14 -7.22 13.29
CA PHE A 127 -10.68 -8.48 12.70
C PHE A 127 -9.39 -8.98 13.36
N MET A 128 -9.10 -10.26 13.21
CA MET A 128 -7.86 -10.89 13.64
C MET A 128 -7.17 -11.53 12.42
N GLY A 129 -5.84 -11.43 12.34
CA GLY A 129 -5.10 -11.78 11.13
C GLY A 129 -5.18 -10.65 10.09
N GLY A 130 -5.00 -10.97 8.83
CA GLY A 130 -5.09 -9.97 7.75
C GLY A 130 -3.96 -8.94 7.76
N GLU A 131 -2.83 -9.23 8.40
CA GLU A 131 -1.64 -8.37 8.42
C GLU A 131 -1.14 -8.12 7.00
N PHE A 132 -0.80 -6.86 6.71
CA PHE A 132 -0.16 -6.50 5.45
C PHE A 132 1.35 -6.72 5.58
N MET A 133 1.85 -7.68 4.84
CA MET A 133 3.25 -8.10 4.88
C MET A 133 3.98 -7.66 3.63
N MET A 134 5.24 -7.28 3.79
CA MET A 134 6.14 -6.91 2.70
C MET A 134 7.48 -7.62 2.86
N LYS A 135 8.25 -7.73 1.78
CA LYS A 135 9.64 -8.21 1.81
C LYS A 135 10.60 -7.03 1.69
N ASP A 136 11.67 -7.05 2.50
CA ASP A 136 12.78 -6.13 2.33
C ASP A 136 13.72 -6.55 1.17
N HIS A 137 14.80 -5.80 0.96
CA HIS A 137 15.80 -6.09 -0.07
C HIS A 137 16.52 -7.43 0.16
N ASN A 138 16.59 -7.90 1.41
CA ASN A 138 17.19 -9.18 1.81
C ASN A 138 16.18 -10.33 1.85
N ILE A 139 14.96 -10.09 1.32
CA ILE A 139 13.85 -11.05 1.26
C ILE A 139 13.28 -11.43 2.65
N ASN A 140 13.61 -10.68 3.70
CA ASN A 140 12.98 -10.86 5.00
C ASN A 140 11.56 -10.31 4.99
N ASN A 141 10.67 -11.02 5.65
CA ASN A 141 9.28 -10.60 5.80
C ASN A 141 9.13 -9.63 6.97
N PHE A 142 8.39 -8.54 6.77
CA PHE A 142 8.02 -7.64 7.84
C PHE A 142 6.57 -7.18 7.69
N ASN A 143 5.94 -6.86 8.84
CA ASN A 143 4.58 -6.35 8.89
C ASN A 143 4.61 -4.83 8.75
N ILE A 144 3.65 -4.29 7.98
CA ILE A 144 3.35 -2.86 7.95
C ILE A 144 2.06 -2.65 8.73
N PRO A 145 2.12 -2.06 9.95
CA PRO A 145 0.93 -1.80 10.73
C PRO A 145 0.07 -0.75 10.02
N LEU A 146 -1.16 -1.11 9.71
CA LEU A 146 -2.16 -0.20 9.13
C LEU A 146 -3.25 0.07 10.17
N PHE A 147 -3.66 1.33 10.28
CA PHE A 147 -4.83 1.76 11.02
C PHE A 147 -5.93 2.15 10.05
N LYS A 148 -7.18 2.21 10.52
CA LYS A 148 -8.30 2.71 9.71
C LYS A 148 -7.96 4.07 9.09
N GLY A 149 -8.19 4.21 7.80
CA GLY A 149 -7.85 5.41 7.04
C GLY A 149 -6.36 5.59 6.70
N SER A 150 -5.49 4.60 7.01
CA SER A 150 -4.10 4.64 6.55
C SER A 150 -4.02 4.44 5.05
N VAL A 151 -3.20 5.26 4.39
CA VAL A 151 -2.80 5.11 2.99
C VAL A 151 -1.38 4.57 2.95
N LEU A 152 -1.20 3.43 2.31
CA LEU A 152 0.08 2.81 2.02
C LEU A 152 0.30 2.83 0.51
N VAL A 153 1.42 3.37 0.05
CA VAL A 153 1.81 3.39 -1.37
C VAL A 153 3.16 2.71 -1.53
N PHE A 154 3.33 1.93 -2.59
CA PHE A 154 4.57 1.22 -2.87
C PHE A 154 4.72 0.93 -4.37
N PRO A 155 5.95 0.74 -4.86
CA PRO A 155 6.18 0.30 -6.23
C PRO A 155 5.50 -1.04 -6.51
N SER A 156 4.77 -1.16 -7.63
CA SER A 156 3.97 -2.36 -7.92
C SER A 156 4.79 -3.65 -8.08
N TRP A 157 6.10 -3.55 -8.28
CA TRP A 157 7.00 -4.71 -8.29
C TRP A 157 7.43 -5.18 -6.89
N GLN A 158 7.06 -4.44 -5.83
CA GLN A 158 7.37 -4.80 -4.46
C GLN A 158 6.57 -6.03 -4.02
N SER A 159 7.26 -7.06 -3.50
CA SER A 159 6.63 -8.30 -3.04
C SER A 159 5.88 -8.07 -1.73
N HIS A 160 4.59 -8.43 -1.72
CA HIS A 160 3.72 -8.23 -0.57
C HIS A 160 2.64 -9.32 -0.48
N SER A 161 1.95 -9.37 0.66
CA SER A 161 0.86 -10.31 0.93
C SER A 161 -0.09 -9.74 1.97
N VAL A 162 -1.31 -10.30 2.03
CA VAL A 162 -2.24 -10.14 3.15
C VAL A 162 -2.40 -11.50 3.80
N TYR A 163 -2.05 -11.61 5.08
CA TYR A 163 -2.15 -12.86 5.81
C TYR A 163 -3.62 -13.26 6.00
N ILE A 164 -3.81 -14.54 6.34
CA ILE A 164 -5.14 -15.11 6.51
C ILE A 164 -5.93 -14.36 7.59
N VAL A 165 -7.16 -13.96 7.28
CA VAL A 165 -8.12 -13.44 8.26
C VAL A 165 -8.64 -14.59 9.10
N LYS A 166 -8.47 -14.51 10.41
CA LYS A 166 -8.83 -15.56 11.37
C LYS A 166 -10.17 -15.30 12.06
N GLN A 167 -10.56 -14.02 12.18
CA GLN A 167 -11.82 -13.58 12.78
C GLN A 167 -12.24 -12.24 12.16
N GLY A 168 -13.55 -11.98 12.09
CA GLY A 168 -14.12 -10.74 11.54
C GLY A 168 -13.95 -10.61 10.03
N GLU A 169 -14.01 -9.40 9.54
CA GLU A 169 -13.82 -9.06 8.13
C GLU A 169 -12.84 -7.88 8.00
N ARG A 170 -11.93 -7.94 7.02
CA ARG A 170 -11.00 -6.87 6.70
C ARG A 170 -11.40 -6.22 5.39
N HIS A 171 -11.62 -4.91 5.41
CA HIS A 171 -12.02 -4.12 4.26
C HIS A 171 -10.88 -3.22 3.80
N SER A 172 -10.57 -3.20 2.52
CA SER A 172 -9.54 -2.34 1.95
C SER A 172 -9.87 -1.88 0.55
N LEU A 173 -9.29 -0.74 0.15
CA LEU A 173 -9.37 -0.16 -1.18
C LEU A 173 -7.99 -0.23 -1.84
N PRO A 174 -7.66 -1.29 -2.58
CA PRO A 174 -6.49 -1.27 -3.44
C PRO A 174 -6.71 -0.38 -4.67
N VAL A 175 -5.67 0.37 -5.03
CA VAL A 175 -5.63 1.22 -6.21
C VAL A 175 -4.33 0.95 -6.96
N PHE A 176 -4.41 0.72 -8.26
CA PHE A 176 -3.25 0.48 -9.11
C PHE A 176 -3.08 1.65 -10.06
N PHE A 177 -1.90 2.27 -10.05
CA PHE A 177 -1.54 3.37 -10.91
C PHE A 177 -0.66 2.88 -12.06
N TYR A 178 -1.05 3.24 -13.27
CA TYR A 178 -0.45 2.77 -14.51
C TYR A 178 0.37 3.86 -15.20
N GLY A 179 1.41 3.43 -15.87
CA GLY A 179 2.23 4.26 -16.75
C GLY A 179 2.85 3.43 -17.86
N TYR A 180 3.57 4.07 -18.77
CA TYR A 180 4.24 3.35 -19.85
C TYR A 180 5.25 2.33 -19.31
N PRO A 181 5.47 1.20 -20.00
CA PRO A 181 6.48 0.22 -19.61
C PRO A 181 7.86 0.86 -19.40
N PHE A 182 8.67 0.23 -18.54
CA PHE A 182 10.07 0.63 -18.42
C PHE A 182 10.79 0.35 -19.73
N LYS A 183 11.64 1.28 -20.14
CA LYS A 183 12.53 1.11 -21.30
C LYS A 183 13.77 0.35 -20.92
#